data_dae04be82cc3bf549b4c15dc63889322
#
_entry.id   dae04be82cc3bf549b4c15dc63889322
#
_cell.length_a   1.000
_cell.length_b   1.000
_cell.length_c   1.000
_cell.angle_alpha   90.00
_cell.angle_beta   90.00
_cell.angle_gamma   90.00
#
_symmetry.space_group_name_H-M   'P 1'
#
loop_
_entity.id
_entity.type
_entity.pdbx_description
1 polymer ?
#
loop_
_entity_poly.entity_id
_entity_poly.type
_entity_poly.pdbx_seq_one_letter_code
_entity_poly.pdbx_strand_id
1 'polypeptide(L)'
;MFDTILALIPLDGGAEFSLSASEFFRWFVENANYLFVFIFMVIESSFIPFPSEVVVPPAAYIAVTSPDGGMSVIGVCLVATAGALCGAYVNYYLSLWIGRPLVYRFADSRIGHACLLDRAKVVRAESYFDKHGAISTFIGRLIPAIRQLISIPAGLSRMNIGVFTLFTILGAGVWNTILTALGWWLGKSVPRDVLFEKIEHYNSYLTYAGVGILLVCVAFIVYNACKRRENKAQQQK
;
A
#
# COMPACT_ATOMS: atom_id res chain seq x y z
N MET A 1 -11.31 6.67 -22.05
CA MET A 1 -10.66 6.34 -20.74
C MET A 1 -11.60 5.61 -19.80
N PHE A 2 -12.82 6.07 -19.56
CA PHE A 2 -13.83 5.34 -18.79
C PHE A 2 -14.29 4.07 -19.51
N ASP A 3 -14.46 4.13 -20.84
CA ASP A 3 -14.85 2.98 -21.66
C ASP A 3 -13.80 1.87 -21.69
N THR A 4 -12.53 2.20 -21.55
CA THR A 4 -11.44 1.22 -21.48
C THR A 4 -11.41 0.49 -20.13
N ILE A 5 -11.83 1.15 -19.05
CA ILE A 5 -11.96 0.52 -17.71
C ILE A 5 -13.23 -0.34 -17.66
N LEU A 6 -14.32 0.09 -18.33
CA LEU A 6 -15.55 -0.69 -18.43
C LEU A 6 -15.38 -1.94 -19.31
N ALA A 7 -14.54 -1.88 -20.35
CA ALA A 7 -14.23 -3.03 -21.21
C ALA A 7 -13.39 -4.10 -20.52
N LEU A 8 -12.81 -3.80 -19.35
CA LEU A 8 -12.08 -4.74 -18.48
C LEU A 8 -13.01 -5.54 -17.55
N ILE A 9 -14.30 -5.21 -17.50
CA ILE A 9 -15.30 -5.99 -16.78
C ILE A 9 -16.03 -6.83 -17.82
N PRO A 10 -15.74 -8.13 -17.98
CA PRO A 10 -16.54 -9.00 -18.83
C PRO A 10 -17.93 -9.13 -18.21
N LEU A 11 -18.91 -8.41 -18.77
CA LEU A 11 -20.32 -8.49 -18.38
C LEU A 11 -21.01 -9.70 -19.04
N ASP A 12 -20.24 -10.62 -19.61
CA ASP A 12 -20.79 -11.86 -20.16
C ASP A 12 -20.82 -12.94 -19.07
N GLY A 13 -22.05 -13.36 -18.78
CA GLY A 13 -22.36 -14.22 -17.66
C GLY A 13 -21.67 -15.57 -17.72
N GLY A 14 -20.79 -15.83 -16.77
CA GLY A 14 -20.24 -17.15 -16.50
C GLY A 14 -18.74 -17.26 -16.35
N ALA A 15 -17.97 -16.19 -16.58
CA ALA A 15 -16.54 -16.21 -16.26
C ALA A 15 -16.35 -15.96 -14.77
N GLU A 16 -15.90 -16.96 -14.02
CA GLU A 16 -15.39 -16.79 -12.67
C GLU A 16 -14.35 -15.67 -12.71
N PHE A 17 -14.56 -14.63 -11.89
CA PHE A 17 -13.64 -13.52 -11.70
C PHE A 17 -12.42 -14.04 -10.89
N SER A 18 -11.64 -14.89 -11.51
CA SER A 18 -10.31 -15.27 -11.06
C SER A 18 -9.29 -14.40 -11.77
N LEU A 19 -9.11 -13.16 -11.31
CA LEU A 19 -7.89 -12.42 -11.62
C LEU A 19 -6.72 -13.25 -11.07
N SER A 20 -6.22 -14.15 -11.89
CA SER A 20 -5.00 -14.86 -11.53
C SER A 20 -3.88 -13.83 -11.43
N ALA A 21 -2.99 -13.97 -10.45
CA ALA A 21 -1.86 -13.06 -10.29
C ALA A 21 -1.03 -12.94 -11.58
N SER A 22 -1.02 -14.01 -12.41
CA SER A 22 -0.36 -14.04 -13.71
C SER A 22 -1.05 -13.16 -14.76
N GLU A 23 -2.39 -13.14 -14.82
CA GLU A 23 -3.14 -12.30 -15.75
C GLU A 23 -3.00 -10.83 -15.41
N PHE A 24 -3.08 -10.48 -14.13
CA PHE A 24 -2.79 -9.11 -13.66
C PHE A 24 -1.38 -8.69 -14.03
N PHE A 25 -0.39 -9.56 -13.82
CA PHE A 25 1.02 -9.25 -14.13
C PHE A 25 1.22 -9.08 -15.65
N ARG A 26 0.65 -9.95 -16.49
CA ARG A 26 0.69 -9.82 -17.96
C ARG A 26 0.07 -8.51 -18.41
N TRP A 27 -1.15 -8.22 -17.96
CA TRP A 27 -1.83 -6.98 -18.25
C TRP A 27 -1.02 -5.75 -17.81
N PHE A 28 -0.44 -5.81 -16.60
CA PHE A 28 0.42 -4.75 -16.07
C PHE A 28 1.65 -4.53 -16.96
N VAL A 29 2.32 -5.61 -17.39
CA VAL A 29 3.51 -5.53 -18.25
C VAL A 29 3.18 -4.93 -19.61
N GLU A 30 2.03 -5.27 -20.19
CA GLU A 30 1.59 -4.78 -21.49
C GLU A 30 1.17 -3.30 -21.46
N ASN A 31 0.63 -2.84 -20.34
CA ASN A 31 0.06 -1.50 -20.19
C ASN A 31 0.90 -0.57 -19.29
N ALA A 32 2.04 -1.05 -18.77
CA ALA A 32 2.85 -0.28 -17.85
C ALA A 32 3.36 1.02 -18.48
N ASN A 33 3.05 2.11 -17.83
CA ASN A 33 3.54 3.44 -18.16
C ASN A 33 3.63 4.29 -16.87
N TYR A 34 4.22 5.46 -16.96
CA TYR A 34 4.36 6.34 -15.79
C TYR A 34 3.03 6.71 -15.14
N LEU A 35 1.97 6.88 -15.92
CA LEU A 35 0.65 7.22 -15.39
C LEU A 35 0.08 6.09 -14.54
N PHE A 36 0.21 4.84 -15.00
CA PHE A 36 -0.20 3.67 -14.22
C PHE A 36 0.59 3.57 -12.92
N VAL A 37 1.92 3.67 -12.99
CA VAL A 37 2.76 3.64 -11.77
C VAL A 37 2.33 4.74 -10.80
N PHE A 38 2.10 5.96 -11.29
CA PHE A 38 1.64 7.07 -10.47
C PHE A 38 0.30 6.78 -9.79
N ILE A 39 -0.71 6.36 -10.57
CA ILE A 39 -2.07 6.10 -10.05
C ILE A 39 -2.04 4.97 -9.02
N PHE A 40 -1.37 3.85 -9.31
CA PHE A 40 -1.27 2.74 -8.37
C PHE A 40 -0.56 3.14 -7.09
N MET A 41 0.48 3.97 -7.17
CA MET A 41 1.18 4.45 -5.98
C MET A 41 0.36 5.47 -5.17
N VAL A 42 -0.51 6.27 -5.82
CA VAL A 42 -1.50 7.12 -5.13
C VAL A 42 -2.50 6.25 -4.37
N ILE A 43 -3.04 5.21 -5.03
CA ILE A 43 -4.00 4.28 -4.42
C ILE A 43 -3.35 3.54 -3.25
N GLU A 44 -2.14 3.00 -3.45
CA GLU A 44 -1.36 2.28 -2.44
C GLU A 44 -1.12 3.14 -1.20
N SER A 45 -0.68 4.36 -1.39
CA SER A 45 -0.36 5.27 -0.28
C SER A 45 -1.59 5.94 0.35
N SER A 46 -2.80 5.71 -0.19
CA SER A 46 -4.07 6.15 0.41
C SER A 46 -4.65 5.07 1.33
N PHE A 47 -5.98 4.92 1.37
CA PHE A 47 -6.65 3.98 2.31
C PHE A 47 -6.64 2.52 1.87
N ILE A 48 -6.36 2.25 0.59
CA ILE A 48 -6.46 0.91 0.03
C ILE A 48 -5.12 0.23 0.24
N PRO A 49 -5.05 -0.85 1.04
CA PRO A 49 -3.80 -1.57 1.26
C PRO A 49 -3.42 -2.36 0.00
N PHE A 50 -2.74 -1.70 -0.92
CA PHE A 50 -2.18 -2.32 -2.11
C PHE A 50 -0.64 -2.36 -1.98
N PRO A 51 0.02 -3.49 -2.16
CA PRO A 51 1.47 -3.58 -1.97
C PRO A 51 2.23 -2.94 -3.13
N SER A 52 3.08 -1.96 -2.87
CA SER A 52 3.96 -1.33 -3.87
C SER A 52 4.96 -2.30 -4.49
N GLU A 53 5.19 -3.42 -3.82
CA GLU A 53 6.02 -4.53 -4.26
C GLU A 53 5.50 -5.18 -5.55
N VAL A 54 4.20 -5.03 -5.82
CA VAL A 54 3.54 -5.53 -7.03
C VAL A 54 3.58 -4.51 -8.17
N VAL A 55 3.88 -3.24 -7.89
CA VAL A 55 3.87 -2.15 -8.89
C VAL A 55 5.29 -1.73 -9.28
N VAL A 56 6.11 -1.36 -8.30
CA VAL A 56 7.41 -0.71 -8.57
C VAL A 56 8.45 -1.66 -9.17
N PRO A 57 8.68 -2.88 -8.64
CA PRO A 57 9.66 -3.79 -9.23
C PRO A 57 9.30 -4.24 -10.65
N PRO A 58 8.04 -4.63 -10.97
CA PRO A 58 7.67 -4.93 -12.36
C PRO A 58 7.83 -3.74 -13.31
N ALA A 59 7.45 -2.53 -12.89
CA ALA A 59 7.65 -1.33 -13.72
C ALA A 59 9.14 -1.06 -14.00
N ALA A 60 10.00 -1.22 -12.99
CA ALA A 60 11.44 -1.08 -13.15
C ALA A 60 12.04 -2.20 -14.02
N TYR A 61 11.53 -3.43 -13.90
CA TYR A 61 11.88 -4.55 -14.76
C TYR A 61 11.57 -4.24 -16.24
N ILE A 62 10.38 -3.73 -16.52
CA ILE A 62 9.95 -3.36 -17.88
C ILE A 62 10.83 -2.22 -18.41
N ALA A 63 11.16 -1.23 -17.57
CA ALA A 63 12.03 -0.13 -17.97
C ALA A 63 13.44 -0.59 -18.40
N VAL A 64 13.89 -1.75 -17.89
CA VAL A 64 15.19 -2.36 -18.29
C VAL A 64 15.06 -3.22 -19.53
N THR A 65 14.00 -4.02 -19.61
CA THR A 65 13.84 -5.05 -20.66
C THR A 65 13.16 -4.55 -21.92
N SER A 66 12.57 -3.33 -21.88
CA SER A 66 11.92 -2.66 -23.02
C SER A 66 12.40 -1.22 -23.11
N PRO A 67 13.61 -0.96 -23.60
CA PRO A 67 14.13 0.41 -23.70
C PRO A 67 13.26 1.31 -24.57
N ASP A 68 12.61 0.75 -25.60
CA ASP A 68 11.69 1.46 -26.50
C ASP A 68 10.33 1.78 -25.87
N GLY A 69 10.04 1.24 -24.68
CA GLY A 69 8.79 1.42 -23.93
C GLY A 69 8.62 2.79 -23.27
N GLY A 70 9.54 3.73 -23.49
CA GLY A 70 9.44 5.13 -23.02
C GLY A 70 9.61 5.33 -21.50
N MET A 71 9.90 4.27 -20.74
CA MET A 71 10.17 4.35 -19.30
C MET A 71 11.66 4.19 -18.99
N SER A 72 12.13 4.96 -18.02
CA SER A 72 13.46 4.80 -17.43
C SER A 72 13.36 4.36 -15.98
N VAL A 73 14.36 3.63 -15.50
CA VAL A 73 14.43 3.13 -14.12
C VAL A 73 14.34 4.29 -13.11
N ILE A 74 15.07 5.37 -13.37
CA ILE A 74 15.04 6.58 -12.52
C ILE A 74 13.65 7.22 -12.58
N GLY A 75 13.04 7.31 -13.78
CA GLY A 75 11.69 7.86 -13.96
C GLY A 75 10.65 7.06 -13.15
N VAL A 76 10.73 5.74 -13.14
CA VAL A 76 9.84 4.88 -12.31
C VAL A 76 9.99 5.22 -10.83
N CYS A 77 11.21 5.35 -10.32
CA CYS A 77 11.46 5.72 -8.92
C CYS A 77 10.87 7.09 -8.57
N LEU A 78 11.09 8.10 -9.42
CA LEU A 78 10.59 9.46 -9.21
C LEU A 78 9.06 9.51 -9.24
N VAL A 79 8.46 8.88 -10.24
CA VAL A 79 7.00 8.84 -10.41
C VAL A 79 6.33 8.05 -9.27
N ALA A 80 6.91 6.92 -8.86
CA ALA A 80 6.43 6.15 -7.72
C ALA A 80 6.48 6.98 -6.42
N THR A 81 7.56 7.73 -6.21
CA THR A 81 7.70 8.60 -5.03
C THR A 81 6.71 9.77 -5.07
N ALA A 82 6.48 10.36 -6.24
CA ALA A 82 5.48 11.40 -6.42
C ALA A 82 4.05 10.88 -6.16
N GLY A 83 3.72 9.69 -6.68
CA GLY A 83 2.43 9.03 -6.42
C GLY A 83 2.23 8.73 -4.92
N ALA A 84 3.26 8.19 -4.26
CA ALA A 84 3.23 7.94 -2.82
C ALA A 84 3.04 9.23 -2.01
N LEU A 85 3.64 10.35 -2.43
CA LEU A 85 3.45 11.65 -1.79
C LEU A 85 2.00 12.14 -1.98
N CYS A 86 1.44 12.02 -3.17
CA CYS A 86 0.04 12.41 -3.43
C CYS A 86 -0.94 11.59 -2.58
N GLY A 87 -0.78 10.26 -2.51
CA GLY A 87 -1.59 9.40 -1.64
C GLY A 87 -1.44 9.76 -0.16
N ALA A 88 -0.22 10.10 0.27
CA ALA A 88 0.05 10.59 1.61
C ALA A 88 -0.68 11.89 1.94
N TYR A 89 -0.75 12.81 0.99
CA TYR A 89 -1.52 14.05 1.15
C TYR A 89 -3.01 13.77 1.30
N VAL A 90 -3.57 12.82 0.55
CA VAL A 90 -4.97 12.41 0.70
C VAL A 90 -5.23 12.00 2.16
N ASN A 91 -4.40 11.12 2.72
CA ASN A 91 -4.56 10.68 4.11
C ASN A 91 -4.32 11.80 5.12
N TYR A 92 -3.33 12.67 4.89
CA TYR A 92 -3.01 13.80 5.74
C TYR A 92 -4.17 14.80 5.80
N TYR A 93 -4.66 15.27 4.64
CA TYR A 93 -5.74 16.26 4.58
C TYR A 93 -7.07 15.67 5.04
N LEU A 94 -7.34 14.41 4.72
CA LEU A 94 -8.54 13.74 5.21
C LEU A 94 -8.54 13.63 6.74
N SER A 95 -7.38 13.30 7.33
CA SER A 95 -7.24 13.25 8.79
C SER A 95 -7.35 14.62 9.44
N LEU A 96 -6.83 15.65 8.79
CA LEU A 96 -6.97 17.04 9.21
C LEU A 96 -8.43 17.51 9.17
N TRP A 97 -9.16 17.12 8.10
CA TRP A 97 -10.54 17.54 7.86
C TRP A 97 -11.56 16.75 8.69
N ILE A 98 -11.39 15.44 8.76
CA ILE A 98 -12.21 14.54 9.58
C ILE A 98 -12.03 14.85 11.06
N GLY A 99 -10.82 15.21 11.45
CA GLY A 99 -10.46 15.64 12.80
C GLY A 99 -10.46 14.52 13.85
N ARG A 100 -9.94 14.86 15.03
CA ARG A 100 -9.84 13.98 16.20
C ARG A 100 -11.14 13.27 16.58
N PRO A 101 -12.33 13.92 16.56
CA PRO A 101 -13.55 13.29 17.04
C PRO A 101 -13.93 12.01 16.29
N LEU A 102 -13.78 12.00 14.96
CA LEU A 102 -14.15 10.82 14.18
C LEU A 102 -13.13 9.71 14.29
N VAL A 103 -11.83 10.05 14.32
CA VAL A 103 -10.75 9.07 14.53
C VAL A 103 -10.90 8.41 15.91
N TYR A 104 -11.24 9.19 16.94
CA TYR A 104 -11.49 8.64 18.27
C TYR A 104 -12.74 7.75 18.31
N ARG A 105 -13.83 8.16 17.65
CA ARG A 105 -15.04 7.32 17.52
C ARG A 105 -14.72 6.01 16.78
N PHE A 106 -13.90 6.07 15.73
CA PHE A 106 -13.46 4.87 15.02
C PHE A 106 -12.58 3.98 15.91
N ALA A 107 -11.62 4.57 16.63
CA ALA A 107 -10.77 3.84 17.58
C ALA A 107 -11.57 3.18 18.71
N ASP A 108 -12.65 3.83 19.16
CA ASP A 108 -13.58 3.30 20.17
C ASP A 108 -14.60 2.32 19.58
N SER A 109 -14.69 2.19 18.25
CA SER A 109 -15.61 1.28 17.57
C SER A 109 -15.17 -0.17 17.65
N ARG A 110 -16.11 -1.12 17.38
CA ARG A 110 -15.80 -2.55 17.31
C ARG A 110 -14.78 -2.87 16.22
N ILE A 111 -14.85 -2.17 15.10
CA ILE A 111 -13.94 -2.33 13.96
C ILE A 111 -12.54 -1.79 14.32
N GLY A 112 -12.45 -0.59 14.90
CA GLY A 112 -11.18 -0.02 15.36
C GLY A 112 -10.48 -0.94 16.37
N HIS A 113 -11.24 -1.48 17.30
CA HIS A 113 -10.70 -2.43 18.28
C HIS A 113 -10.27 -3.77 17.65
N ALA A 114 -10.95 -4.26 16.63
CA ALA A 114 -10.54 -5.45 15.87
C ALA A 114 -9.23 -5.20 15.11
N CYS A 115 -9.04 -3.97 14.60
CA CYS A 115 -7.80 -3.51 13.96
C CYS A 115 -6.70 -3.13 14.97
N LEU A 116 -6.84 -3.50 16.25
CA LEU A 116 -5.88 -3.17 17.32
C LEU A 116 -5.71 -1.66 17.59
N LEU A 117 -6.61 -0.83 17.07
CA LEU A 117 -6.66 0.60 17.36
C LEU A 117 -7.46 0.82 18.65
N ASP A 118 -6.87 1.57 19.57
CA ASP A 118 -7.46 2.05 20.81
C ASP A 118 -7.26 3.55 20.89
N ARG A 119 -8.21 4.25 21.47
CA ARG A 119 -8.09 5.70 21.73
C ARG A 119 -6.80 6.04 22.45
N ALA A 120 -6.40 5.24 23.45
CA ALA A 120 -5.14 5.44 24.18
C ALA A 120 -3.89 5.31 23.27
N LYS A 121 -3.93 4.42 22.27
CA LYS A 121 -2.85 4.27 21.30
C LYS A 121 -2.80 5.45 20.32
N VAL A 122 -3.96 5.95 19.89
CA VAL A 122 -4.05 7.14 19.03
C VAL A 122 -3.49 8.36 19.77
N VAL A 123 -3.90 8.60 21.01
CA VAL A 123 -3.38 9.72 21.83
C VAL A 123 -1.87 9.61 22.06
N ARG A 124 -1.35 8.39 22.31
CA ARG A 124 0.10 8.19 22.41
C ARG A 124 0.82 8.48 21.10
N ALA A 125 0.26 8.05 19.98
CA ALA A 125 0.81 8.33 18.66
C ALA A 125 0.80 9.84 18.37
N GLU A 126 -0.27 10.56 18.68
CA GLU A 126 -0.33 12.03 18.57
C GLU A 126 0.74 12.69 19.43
N SER A 127 0.84 12.35 20.72
CA SER A 127 1.85 12.92 21.63
C SER A 127 3.29 12.63 21.16
N TYR A 128 3.51 11.45 20.58
CA TYR A 128 4.81 11.09 20.01
C TYR A 128 5.10 11.92 18.77
N PHE A 129 4.09 12.11 17.91
CA PHE A 129 4.17 12.93 16.72
C PHE A 129 4.42 14.40 17.02
N ASP A 130 3.78 14.94 18.05
CA ASP A 130 3.99 16.34 18.48
C ASP A 130 5.46 16.60 18.85
N LYS A 131 6.15 15.57 19.37
CA LYS A 131 7.57 15.69 19.79
C LYS A 131 8.57 15.31 18.69
N HIS A 132 8.24 14.32 17.86
CA HIS A 132 9.18 13.68 16.93
C HIS A 132 8.62 13.52 15.51
N GLY A 133 7.64 14.32 15.10
CA GLY A 133 6.86 14.14 13.88
C GLY A 133 7.68 13.90 12.61
N ALA A 134 8.78 14.65 12.43
CA ALA A 134 9.67 14.52 11.29
C ALA A 134 10.31 13.11 11.22
N ILE A 135 10.96 12.71 12.31
CA ILE A 135 11.62 11.40 12.42
C ILE A 135 10.61 10.27 12.37
N SER A 136 9.46 10.45 13.03
CA SER A 136 8.35 9.46 13.00
C SER A 136 7.81 9.24 11.61
N THR A 137 7.65 10.31 10.82
CA THR A 137 7.21 10.22 9.42
C THR A 137 8.23 9.45 8.59
N PHE A 138 9.51 9.76 8.73
CA PHE A 138 10.57 9.08 7.98
C PHE A 138 10.65 7.59 8.33
N ILE A 139 10.81 7.26 9.61
CA ILE A 139 10.94 5.86 10.07
C ILE A 139 9.67 5.07 9.77
N GLY A 140 8.49 5.67 10.03
CA GLY A 140 7.21 5.02 9.77
C GLY A 140 7.02 4.66 8.29
N ARG A 141 7.61 5.44 7.39
CA ARG A 141 7.58 5.16 5.95
C ARG A 141 8.47 4.00 5.52
N LEU A 142 9.49 3.66 6.29
CA LEU A 142 10.36 2.52 6.05
C LEU A 142 9.77 1.19 6.56
N ILE A 143 8.71 1.24 7.36
CA ILE A 143 8.06 0.05 7.89
C ILE A 143 6.81 -0.26 7.06
N PRO A 144 6.75 -1.39 6.33
CA PRO A 144 5.68 -1.70 5.39
C PRO A 144 4.26 -1.59 5.97
N ALA A 145 4.05 -2.08 7.20
CA ALA A 145 2.74 -2.05 7.85
C ALA A 145 2.31 -0.66 8.35
N ILE A 146 3.25 0.26 8.54
CA ILE A 146 3.01 1.58 9.15
C ILE A 146 2.98 2.68 8.08
N ARG A 147 3.71 2.52 6.97
CA ARG A 147 3.95 3.57 5.97
C ARG A 147 2.68 4.20 5.41
N GLN A 148 1.59 3.45 5.27
CA GLN A 148 0.30 3.94 4.80
C GLN A 148 -0.42 4.76 5.88
N LEU A 149 -0.32 4.30 7.13
CA LEU A 149 -1.05 4.87 8.26
C LEU A 149 -0.37 6.07 8.89
N ILE A 150 0.94 6.26 8.66
CA ILE A 150 1.74 7.30 9.33
C ILE A 150 1.28 8.73 8.99
N SER A 151 0.62 8.91 7.84
CA SER A 151 0.05 10.19 7.41
C SER A 151 -1.16 10.62 8.25
N ILE A 152 -1.86 9.66 8.89
CA ILE A 152 -3.03 9.94 9.73
C ILE A 152 -2.63 10.69 11.00
N PRO A 153 -1.75 10.17 11.87
CA PRO A 153 -1.31 10.93 13.05
C PRO A 153 -0.60 12.23 12.69
N ALA A 154 0.11 12.31 11.54
CA ALA A 154 0.70 13.55 11.07
C ALA A 154 -0.36 14.63 10.77
N GLY A 155 -1.48 14.26 10.14
CA GLY A 155 -2.61 15.16 9.89
C GLY A 155 -3.33 15.57 11.18
N LEU A 156 -3.57 14.62 12.11
CA LEU A 156 -4.23 14.89 13.38
C LEU A 156 -3.43 15.84 14.29
N SER A 157 -2.10 15.71 14.30
CA SER A 157 -1.18 16.60 15.03
C SER A 157 -0.97 17.94 14.34
N ARG A 158 -1.57 18.16 13.15
CA ARG A 158 -1.36 19.36 12.33
C ARG A 158 0.11 19.63 12.06
N MET A 159 0.89 18.59 11.81
CA MET A 159 2.31 18.70 11.48
C MET A 159 2.52 19.69 10.33
N ASN A 160 3.61 20.47 10.38
CA ASN A 160 3.92 21.38 9.29
C ASN A 160 4.02 20.64 7.94
N ILE A 161 3.27 21.09 6.95
CA ILE A 161 3.15 20.42 5.65
C ILE A 161 4.48 20.32 4.90
N GLY A 162 5.36 21.31 5.02
CA GLY A 162 6.70 21.29 4.39
C GLY A 162 7.58 20.21 4.99
N VAL A 163 7.56 20.07 6.33
CA VAL A 163 8.29 19.03 7.05
C VAL A 163 7.71 17.65 6.71
N PHE A 164 6.38 17.51 6.71
CA PHE A 164 5.70 16.28 6.29
C PHE A 164 6.10 15.87 4.88
N THR A 165 6.09 16.81 3.93
CA THR A 165 6.48 16.58 2.53
C THR A 165 7.90 16.09 2.42
N LEU A 166 8.85 16.80 3.05
CA LEU A 166 10.28 16.45 2.98
C LEU A 166 10.54 15.03 3.51
N PHE A 167 10.03 14.71 4.70
CA PHE A 167 10.27 13.40 5.31
C PHE A 167 9.47 12.28 4.66
N THR A 168 8.34 12.62 4.03
CA THR A 168 7.60 11.68 3.17
C THR A 168 8.37 11.34 1.91
N ILE A 169 8.92 12.35 1.20
CA ILE A 169 9.75 12.14 0.00
C ILE A 169 10.99 11.33 0.35
N LEU A 170 11.67 11.65 1.44
CA LEU A 170 12.87 10.92 1.86
C LEU A 170 12.53 9.47 2.21
N GLY A 171 11.50 9.22 3.01
CA GLY A 171 11.13 7.86 3.42
C GLY A 171 10.58 7.01 2.28
N ALA A 172 9.64 7.56 1.49
CA ALA A 172 9.09 6.88 0.32
C ALA A 172 10.15 6.72 -0.78
N GLY A 173 11.02 7.72 -0.97
CA GLY A 173 12.12 7.67 -1.93
C GLY A 173 13.11 6.55 -1.62
N VAL A 174 13.54 6.39 -0.37
CA VAL A 174 14.42 5.28 0.05
C VAL A 174 13.75 3.93 -0.25
N TRP A 175 12.48 3.77 0.14
CA TRP A 175 11.75 2.52 -0.09
C TRP A 175 11.60 2.22 -1.59
N ASN A 176 11.13 3.20 -2.36
CA ASN A 176 10.95 3.05 -3.81
C ASN A 176 12.28 2.83 -4.53
N THR A 177 13.39 3.41 -4.04
CA THR A 177 14.73 3.14 -4.59
C THR A 177 15.12 1.68 -4.39
N ILE A 178 14.86 1.10 -3.21
CA ILE A 178 15.11 -0.33 -2.95
C ILE A 178 14.27 -1.19 -3.90
N LEU A 179 12.98 -0.91 -4.04
CA LEU A 179 12.10 -1.67 -4.92
C LEU A 179 12.49 -1.53 -6.40
N THR A 180 12.84 -0.32 -6.82
CA THR A 180 13.31 -0.05 -8.19
C THR A 180 14.63 -0.77 -8.47
N ALA A 181 15.55 -0.78 -7.50
CA ALA A 181 16.82 -1.51 -7.62
C ALA A 181 16.62 -3.02 -7.74
N LEU A 182 15.65 -3.58 -7.00
CA LEU A 182 15.27 -4.99 -7.13
C LEU A 182 14.72 -5.30 -8.53
N GLY A 183 13.81 -4.47 -9.06
CA GLY A 183 13.29 -4.62 -10.41
C GLY A 183 14.35 -4.49 -11.49
N TRP A 184 15.26 -3.52 -11.34
CA TRP A 184 16.40 -3.33 -12.23
C TRP A 184 17.35 -4.53 -12.22
N TRP A 185 17.70 -5.05 -11.04
CA TRP A 185 18.54 -6.22 -10.90
C TRP A 185 17.90 -7.46 -11.53
N LEU A 186 16.60 -7.66 -11.30
CA LEU A 186 15.82 -8.74 -11.89
C LEU A 186 15.79 -8.63 -13.43
N GLY A 187 15.60 -7.42 -13.98
CA GLY A 187 15.56 -7.17 -15.42
C GLY A 187 16.88 -7.43 -16.11
N LYS A 188 18.02 -7.31 -15.39
CA LYS A 188 19.35 -7.67 -15.92
C LYS A 188 19.66 -9.16 -15.80
N SER A 189 19.06 -9.84 -14.82
CA SER A 189 19.42 -11.22 -14.47
C SER A 189 18.49 -12.26 -15.09
N VAL A 190 17.24 -11.90 -15.42
CA VAL A 190 16.22 -12.86 -15.87
C VAL A 190 15.57 -12.36 -17.16
N PRO A 191 15.70 -13.12 -18.29
CA PRO A 191 14.98 -12.84 -19.52
C PRO A 191 13.46 -12.90 -19.32
N ARG A 192 12.71 -12.17 -20.17
CA ARG A 192 11.23 -12.08 -20.04
C ARG A 192 10.56 -13.45 -20.12
N ASP A 193 10.97 -14.27 -21.07
CA ASP A 193 10.35 -15.58 -21.32
C ASP A 193 10.45 -16.49 -20.09
N VAL A 194 11.62 -16.48 -19.44
CA VAL A 194 11.87 -17.25 -18.21
C VAL A 194 11.09 -16.69 -17.02
N LEU A 195 10.89 -15.37 -16.96
CA LEU A 195 10.12 -14.75 -15.90
C LEU A 195 8.64 -15.11 -16.00
N PHE A 196 8.05 -15.02 -17.20
CA PHE A 196 6.65 -15.38 -17.43
C PHE A 196 6.41 -16.87 -17.17
N GLU A 197 7.27 -17.75 -17.64
CA GLU A 197 7.19 -19.19 -17.39
C GLU A 197 7.22 -19.51 -15.89
N LYS A 198 8.13 -18.87 -15.15
CA LYS A 198 8.19 -19.04 -13.68
C LYS A 198 6.95 -18.50 -12.97
N ILE A 199 6.45 -17.31 -13.35
CA ILE A 199 5.25 -16.75 -12.74
C ILE A 199 4.05 -17.66 -13.00
N GLU A 200 3.92 -18.20 -14.20
CA GLU A 200 2.85 -19.11 -14.57
C GLU A 200 2.95 -20.43 -13.79
N HIS A 201 4.16 -20.98 -13.67
CA HIS A 201 4.41 -22.19 -12.90
C HIS A 201 4.11 -22.01 -11.40
N TYR A 202 4.47 -20.86 -10.82
CA TYR A 202 4.24 -20.56 -9.40
C TYR A 202 2.92 -19.87 -9.10
N ASN A 203 2.10 -19.56 -10.12
CA ASN A 203 0.85 -18.82 -9.96
C ASN A 203 -0.08 -19.46 -8.93
N SER A 204 -0.26 -20.79 -8.98
CA SER A 204 -1.08 -21.51 -8.00
C SER A 204 -0.56 -21.37 -6.59
N TYR A 205 0.76 -21.47 -6.39
CA TYR A 205 1.39 -21.31 -5.07
C TYR A 205 1.28 -19.88 -4.55
N LEU A 206 1.46 -18.86 -5.42
CA LEU A 206 1.30 -17.45 -5.07
C LEU A 206 -0.14 -17.13 -4.68
N THR A 207 -1.10 -17.68 -5.41
CA THR A 207 -2.53 -17.51 -5.11
C THR A 207 -2.88 -18.16 -3.77
N TYR A 208 -2.45 -19.41 -3.54
CA TYR A 208 -2.70 -20.10 -2.27
C TYR A 208 -1.98 -19.41 -1.09
N ALA A 209 -0.76 -18.92 -1.29
CA ALA A 209 -0.05 -18.15 -0.27
C ALA A 209 -0.78 -16.84 0.05
N GLY A 210 -1.24 -16.11 -0.96
CA GLY A 210 -2.02 -14.87 -0.79
C GLY A 210 -3.33 -15.11 -0.04
N VAL A 211 -4.09 -16.14 -0.43
CA VAL A 211 -5.32 -16.54 0.26
C VAL A 211 -5.02 -17.01 1.68
N GLY A 212 -3.95 -17.77 1.88
CA GLY A 212 -3.52 -18.21 3.20
C GLY A 212 -3.19 -17.05 4.14
N ILE A 213 -2.44 -16.06 3.66
CA ILE A 213 -2.12 -14.84 4.42
C ILE A 213 -3.41 -14.07 4.75
N LEU A 214 -4.32 -13.91 3.78
CA LEU A 214 -5.60 -13.24 4.00
C LEU A 214 -6.43 -13.95 5.08
N LEU A 215 -6.53 -15.28 5.02
CA LEU A 215 -7.25 -16.09 6.00
C LEU A 215 -6.63 -15.97 7.40
N VAL A 216 -5.29 -15.98 7.50
CA VAL A 216 -4.58 -15.78 8.78
C VAL A 216 -4.86 -14.38 9.34
N CYS A 217 -4.84 -13.34 8.50
CA CYS A 217 -5.18 -11.97 8.91
C CYS A 217 -6.63 -11.88 9.40
N VAL A 218 -7.58 -12.46 8.66
CA VAL A 218 -8.99 -12.47 9.05
C VAL A 218 -9.19 -13.26 10.34
N ALA A 219 -8.60 -14.44 10.46
CA ALA A 219 -8.66 -15.26 11.67
C ALA A 219 -8.06 -14.52 12.89
N PHE A 220 -6.94 -13.81 12.71
CA PHE A 220 -6.32 -13.00 13.75
C PHE A 220 -7.23 -11.85 14.21
N ILE A 221 -7.87 -11.16 13.27
CA ILE A 221 -8.83 -10.08 13.55
C ILE A 221 -10.03 -10.63 14.32
N VAL A 222 -10.61 -11.75 13.86
CA VAL A 222 -11.75 -12.41 14.51
C VAL A 222 -11.38 -12.92 15.90
N TYR A 223 -10.25 -13.59 16.05
CA TYR A 223 -9.75 -14.07 17.35
C TYR A 223 -9.60 -12.93 18.35
N ASN A 224 -8.98 -11.82 17.96
CA ASN A 224 -8.83 -10.64 18.83
C ASN A 224 -10.18 -10.01 19.19
N ALA A 225 -11.13 -9.99 18.25
CA ALA A 225 -12.48 -9.49 18.50
C ALA A 225 -13.25 -10.38 19.50
N CYS A 226 -13.12 -11.70 19.42
CA CYS A 226 -13.75 -12.66 20.33
C CYS A 226 -13.13 -12.61 21.74
N LYS A 227 -11.80 -12.67 21.85
CA LYS A 227 -11.08 -12.63 23.14
C LYS A 227 -11.40 -11.38 23.97
N ARG A 228 -11.61 -10.23 23.31
CA ARG A 228 -12.02 -9.01 24.03
C ARG A 228 -13.47 -9.02 24.49
N ARG A 229 -14.36 -9.81 23.86
CA ARG A 229 -15.72 -10.01 24.35
C ARG A 229 -15.72 -10.75 25.69
N GLU A 230 -14.89 -11.77 25.81
CA GLU A 230 -14.75 -12.56 27.06
C GLU A 230 -14.21 -11.70 28.21
N ASN A 231 -13.16 -10.90 27.96
CA ASN A 231 -12.58 -10.04 28.98
C ASN A 231 -13.55 -8.93 29.47
N LYS A 232 -14.41 -8.41 28.60
CA LYS A 232 -15.44 -7.43 29.02
C LYS A 232 -16.58 -8.06 29.82
N ALA A 233 -16.95 -9.29 29.51
CA ALA A 233 -17.97 -10.03 30.26
C ALA A 233 -17.50 -10.42 31.68
N GLN A 234 -16.19 -10.62 31.87
CA GLN A 234 -15.58 -10.90 33.17
C GLN A 234 -15.43 -9.64 34.05
N GLN A 235 -15.29 -8.45 33.46
CA GLN A 235 -15.21 -7.19 34.24
C GLN A 235 -16.58 -6.64 34.65
N GLN A 236 -17.68 -7.19 34.15
CA GLN A 236 -19.06 -6.82 34.54
C GLN A 236 -19.69 -7.78 35.54
N LYS A 237 -18.98 -8.81 35.96
CA LYS A 237 -19.32 -9.70 37.06
C LYS A 237 -18.51 -9.37 38.31
#